data_14fca84d77e56e3f188d53a935f2d897
#
_entry.id   14fca84d77e56e3f188d53a935f2d897
#
_cell.length_a   1.000
_cell.length_b   1.000
_cell.length_c   1.000
_cell.angle_alpha   90.00
_cell.angle_beta   90.00
_cell.angle_gamma   90.00
#
_symmetry.space_group_name_H-M   'P 1'
#
loop_
_entity.id
_entity.type
_entity.pdbx_description
1 polymer ?
#
loop_
_entity_poly.entity_id
_entity_poly.type
_entity_poly.pdbx_seq_one_letter_code
_entity_poly.pdbx_strand_id
1 'polypeptide(L)'
;FFFELLRDQGKQVGRLDARVTGPMAAQRGREFEFDPGIESIAAPYGMATLAYFGEALGLTDPQRYELLNIDAHKAWNWNRGESKGNAYCSTSADLSRALRRNPHLRVLAASGRYDLGTPYSASDWSLAQLDVPPEVLTRVEHHYDDAGHMMYTRQADLEKLERDLAAWLKAA
;
A
#
# COMPACT_ATOMS: atom_id res chain seq x y z
N PHE A 1 5.98 -4.71 17.04
CA PHE A 1 4.84 -3.79 17.18
C PHE A 1 3.49 -4.51 16.96
N PHE A 2 3.19 -5.05 15.79
CA PHE A 2 1.91 -5.70 15.46
C PHE A 2 1.53 -6.85 16.40
N PHE A 3 2.51 -7.61 16.86
CA PHE A 3 2.33 -8.72 17.79
C PHE A 3 2.14 -8.28 19.25
N GLU A 4 2.44 -7.02 19.57
CA GLU A 4 2.40 -6.53 20.93
C GLU A 4 1.13 -5.76 21.27
N LEU A 5 0.45 -5.18 20.26
CA LEU A 5 -0.71 -4.31 20.48
C LEU A 5 -1.87 -5.01 21.19
N LEU A 6 -2.14 -6.28 20.87
CA LEU A 6 -3.24 -7.08 21.46
C LEU A 6 -2.73 -8.40 22.06
N ARG A 7 -1.48 -8.43 22.46
CA ARG A 7 -0.83 -9.63 22.97
C ARG A 7 -1.53 -10.22 24.21
N ASP A 8 -1.96 -9.39 25.10
CA ASP A 8 -2.71 -9.75 26.32
C ASP A 8 -4.07 -10.39 26.02
N GLN A 9 -4.62 -10.14 24.82
CA GLN A 9 -5.85 -10.73 24.31
C GLN A 9 -5.58 -11.99 23.46
N GLY A 10 -4.34 -12.44 23.32
CA GLY A 10 -3.96 -13.56 22.45
C GLY A 10 -4.17 -13.28 20.96
N LYS A 11 -4.15 -12.01 20.55
CA LYS A 11 -4.39 -11.55 19.20
C LYS A 11 -3.22 -10.75 18.64
N GLN A 12 -3.12 -10.73 17.32
CA GLN A 12 -2.27 -9.80 16.59
C GLN A 12 -3.09 -8.98 15.61
N VAL A 13 -2.62 -7.80 15.27
CA VAL A 13 -3.26 -6.92 14.27
C VAL A 13 -2.64 -7.12 12.89
N GLY A 14 -3.43 -6.93 11.85
CA GLY A 14 -2.97 -6.90 10.48
C GLY A 14 -2.08 -5.69 10.21
N ARG A 15 -0.99 -5.91 9.46
CA ARG A 15 -0.11 -4.82 9.02
C ARG A 15 -0.79 -3.95 7.96
N LEU A 16 -1.56 -4.56 7.08
CA LEU A 16 -2.24 -3.85 6.00
C LEU A 16 -3.53 -3.16 6.47
N ASP A 17 -4.13 -3.62 7.56
CA ASP A 17 -5.27 -2.95 8.21
C ASP A 17 -5.29 -3.32 9.69
N ALA A 18 -4.99 -2.36 10.55
CA ALA A 18 -4.92 -2.55 12.01
C ALA A 18 -6.26 -2.92 12.64
N ARG A 19 -7.37 -2.78 11.95
CA ARG A 19 -8.72 -3.20 12.41
C ARG A 19 -8.94 -4.70 12.21
N VAL A 20 -8.20 -5.32 11.30
CA VAL A 20 -8.25 -6.77 11.08
C VAL A 20 -7.36 -7.44 12.11
N THR A 21 -7.93 -8.39 12.85
CA THR A 21 -7.19 -9.12 13.89
C THR A 21 -7.28 -10.62 13.65
N GLY A 22 -6.25 -11.33 14.04
CA GLY A 22 -6.21 -12.79 14.02
C GLY A 22 -5.61 -13.36 15.30
N PRO A 23 -5.68 -14.68 15.49
CA PRO A 23 -5.06 -15.33 16.64
C PRO A 23 -3.55 -15.10 16.60
N MET A 24 -2.97 -14.86 17.77
CA MET A 24 -1.53 -14.87 17.91
C MET A 24 -1.06 -16.31 17.76
N ALA A 25 -0.50 -16.64 16.61
CA ALA A 25 0.23 -17.90 16.47
C ALA A 25 1.43 -17.88 17.42
N ALA A 26 1.80 -19.03 17.97
CA ALA A 26 3.01 -19.15 18.79
C ALA A 26 4.24 -19.01 17.89
N GLN A 27 4.49 -17.81 17.41
CA GLN A 27 5.66 -17.50 16.60
C GLN A 27 6.90 -17.47 17.48
N ARG A 28 7.82 -18.38 17.22
CA ARG A 28 9.12 -18.46 17.91
C ARG A 28 10.24 -17.74 17.17
N GLY A 29 9.93 -16.99 16.11
CA GLY A 29 10.92 -16.31 15.26
C GLY A 29 10.63 -14.83 15.07
N ARG A 30 11.58 -14.14 14.42
CA ARG A 30 11.45 -12.75 13.97
C ARG A 30 10.81 -12.66 12.58
N GLU A 31 10.56 -13.79 11.93
CA GLU A 31 9.98 -13.84 10.59
C GLU A 31 8.48 -13.61 10.66
N PHE A 32 8.01 -12.81 9.72
CA PHE A 32 6.62 -12.45 9.58
C PHE A 32 5.91 -13.54 8.76
N GLU A 33 5.45 -14.58 9.44
CA GLU A 33 4.85 -15.76 8.78
C GLU A 33 3.34 -15.62 8.52
N PHE A 34 2.66 -14.74 9.28
CA PHE A 34 1.21 -14.61 9.21
C PHE A 34 0.78 -13.15 9.40
N ASP A 35 -0.05 -12.66 8.48
CA ASP A 35 -0.70 -11.35 8.58
C ASP A 35 -2.22 -11.52 8.42
N PRO A 36 -3.03 -11.25 9.48
CA PRO A 36 -4.48 -11.37 9.39
C PRO A 36 -5.09 -10.55 8.26
N GLY A 37 -4.50 -9.39 7.94
CA GLY A 37 -4.94 -8.54 6.84
C GLY A 37 -4.75 -9.22 5.48
N ILE A 38 -3.60 -9.85 5.25
CA ILE A 38 -3.33 -10.59 4.01
C ILE A 38 -4.22 -11.84 3.93
N GLU A 39 -4.30 -12.62 5.00
CA GLU A 39 -5.09 -13.85 5.03
C GLU A 39 -6.58 -13.60 4.72
N SER A 40 -7.12 -12.49 5.21
CA SER A 40 -8.53 -12.14 4.98
C SER A 40 -8.88 -11.89 3.52
N ILE A 41 -7.89 -11.52 2.69
CA ILE A 41 -8.09 -11.14 1.29
C ILE A 41 -7.51 -12.14 0.29
N ALA A 42 -6.51 -12.95 0.69
CA ALA A 42 -5.75 -13.80 -0.24
C ALA A 42 -6.66 -14.77 -0.99
N ALA A 43 -7.51 -15.51 -0.29
CA ALA A 43 -8.41 -16.46 -0.93
C ALA A 43 -9.49 -15.80 -1.79
N PRO A 44 -10.31 -14.85 -1.30
CA PRO A 44 -11.36 -14.23 -2.11
C PRO A 44 -10.82 -13.49 -3.33
N TYR A 45 -9.71 -12.74 -3.21
CA TYR A 45 -9.12 -12.06 -4.37
C TYR A 45 -8.48 -13.03 -5.36
N GLY A 46 -7.78 -14.07 -4.89
CA GLY A 46 -7.22 -15.09 -5.75
C GLY A 46 -8.30 -15.82 -6.55
N MET A 47 -9.38 -16.23 -5.90
CA MET A 47 -10.52 -16.89 -6.56
C MET A 47 -11.22 -15.96 -7.58
N ALA A 48 -11.50 -14.72 -7.20
CA ALA A 48 -12.15 -13.75 -8.08
C ALA A 48 -11.28 -13.44 -9.30
N THR A 49 -9.96 -13.32 -9.14
CA THR A 49 -9.02 -13.07 -10.24
C THR A 49 -9.01 -14.24 -11.20
N LEU A 50 -8.93 -15.47 -10.72
CA LEU A 50 -8.95 -16.67 -11.59
C LEU A 50 -10.27 -16.81 -12.33
N ALA A 51 -11.40 -16.58 -11.68
CA ALA A 51 -12.71 -16.59 -12.31
C ALA A 51 -12.78 -15.52 -13.42
N TYR A 52 -12.38 -14.29 -13.12
CA TYR A 52 -12.36 -13.20 -14.08
C TYR A 52 -11.45 -13.49 -15.29
N PHE A 53 -10.26 -14.02 -15.06
CA PHE A 53 -9.33 -14.40 -16.14
C PHE A 53 -9.93 -15.48 -17.03
N GLY A 54 -10.55 -16.52 -16.46
CA GLY A 54 -11.18 -17.57 -17.24
C GLY A 54 -12.42 -17.10 -17.99
N GLU A 55 -13.35 -16.45 -17.30
CA GLU A 55 -14.68 -16.14 -17.82
C GLU A 55 -14.69 -14.88 -18.72
N ALA A 56 -14.03 -13.81 -18.26
CA ALA A 56 -14.09 -12.53 -18.97
C ALA A 56 -12.97 -12.37 -20.00
N LEU A 57 -11.77 -12.90 -19.74
CA LEU A 57 -10.61 -12.75 -20.61
C LEU A 57 -10.31 -14.00 -21.44
N GLY A 58 -11.02 -15.11 -21.22
CA GLY A 58 -10.82 -16.37 -21.95
C GLY A 58 -9.45 -17.02 -21.72
N LEU A 59 -8.79 -16.70 -20.62
CA LEU A 59 -7.48 -17.27 -20.27
C LEU A 59 -7.70 -18.67 -19.69
N THR A 60 -7.41 -19.69 -20.48
CA THR A 60 -7.57 -21.11 -20.08
C THR A 60 -6.27 -21.74 -19.59
N ASP A 61 -5.19 -20.97 -19.52
CA ASP A 61 -3.89 -21.47 -19.04
C ASP A 61 -3.99 -21.82 -17.56
N PRO A 62 -3.70 -23.07 -17.15
CA PRO A 62 -3.72 -23.50 -15.78
C PRO A 62 -2.53 -22.99 -14.95
N GLN A 63 -1.79 -22.01 -15.44
CA GLN A 63 -0.68 -21.43 -14.69
C GLN A 63 -1.17 -20.91 -13.34
N ARG A 64 -0.39 -21.25 -12.33
CA ARG A 64 -0.65 -20.78 -10.97
C ARG A 64 -0.56 -19.27 -10.92
N TYR A 65 -1.65 -18.62 -10.54
CA TYR A 65 -1.65 -17.18 -10.22
C TYR A 65 -1.05 -16.96 -8.84
N GLU A 66 0.07 -16.25 -8.81
CA GLU A 66 0.73 -15.87 -7.57
C GLU A 66 0.20 -14.52 -7.08
N LEU A 67 -0.74 -14.53 -6.14
CA LEU A 67 -1.28 -13.32 -5.53
C LEU A 67 -0.18 -12.50 -4.85
N LEU A 68 0.77 -13.18 -4.22
CA LEU A 68 1.95 -12.60 -3.58
C LEU A 68 3.16 -13.46 -3.89
N ASN A 69 4.03 -12.99 -4.77
CA ASN A 69 5.23 -13.71 -5.15
C ASN A 69 6.41 -13.33 -4.26
N ILE A 70 6.69 -14.17 -3.27
CA ILE A 70 7.77 -13.93 -2.29
C ILE A 70 9.15 -14.07 -2.95
N ASP A 71 9.32 -14.91 -3.96
CA ASP A 71 10.60 -15.07 -4.63
C ASP A 71 10.93 -13.83 -5.48
N ALA A 72 9.93 -13.25 -6.15
CA ALA A 72 10.10 -11.96 -6.81
C ALA A 72 10.48 -10.86 -5.82
N HIS A 73 9.84 -10.82 -4.63
CA HIS A 73 10.18 -9.87 -3.57
C HIS A 73 11.63 -10.04 -3.09
N LYS A 74 12.08 -11.28 -2.86
CA LYS A 74 13.47 -11.56 -2.44
C LYS A 74 14.51 -11.21 -3.52
N ALA A 75 14.15 -11.38 -4.79
CA ALA A 75 15.02 -11.07 -5.93
C ALA A 75 15.00 -9.59 -6.32
N TRP A 76 14.12 -8.78 -5.74
CA TRP A 76 13.98 -7.37 -6.09
C TRP A 76 15.23 -6.57 -5.79
N ASN A 77 15.68 -5.78 -6.75
CA ASN A 77 16.85 -4.92 -6.56
C ASN A 77 16.47 -3.61 -5.86
N TRP A 78 16.68 -3.56 -4.57
CA TRP A 78 16.44 -2.39 -3.73
C TRP A 78 17.61 -1.38 -3.73
N ASN A 79 18.73 -1.68 -4.40
CA ASN A 79 19.87 -0.78 -4.41
C ASN A 79 19.53 0.49 -5.20
N ARG A 80 19.82 1.66 -4.60
CA ARG A 80 19.58 2.95 -5.22
C ARG A 80 20.62 3.97 -4.75
N GLY A 81 21.41 4.48 -5.68
CA GLY A 81 22.52 5.37 -5.33
C GLY A 81 23.47 4.71 -4.35
N GLU A 82 23.70 5.36 -3.22
CA GLU A 82 24.51 4.82 -2.12
C GLU A 82 23.76 3.85 -1.22
N SER A 83 22.42 3.85 -1.25
CA SER A 83 21.60 2.93 -0.47
C SER A 83 21.72 1.50 -0.97
N LYS A 84 21.90 0.58 -0.02
CA LYS A 84 21.96 -0.86 -0.28
C LYS A 84 20.83 -1.60 0.40
N GLY A 85 20.23 -2.52 -0.33
CA GLY A 85 19.08 -3.27 0.15
C GLY A 85 17.84 -2.42 0.33
N ASN A 86 16.88 -2.91 1.09
CA ASN A 86 15.59 -2.24 1.34
C ASN A 86 15.66 -1.13 2.41
N ALA A 87 16.78 -0.98 3.11
CA ALA A 87 16.93 0.02 4.15
C ALA A 87 17.10 1.41 3.51
N TYR A 88 16.25 2.36 3.92
CA TYR A 88 16.35 3.78 3.52
C TYR A 88 16.29 4.04 2.01
N CYS A 89 15.71 3.13 1.23
CA CYS A 89 15.48 3.38 -0.19
C CYS A 89 14.43 4.49 -0.35
N SER A 90 14.83 5.63 -0.93
CA SER A 90 13.94 6.78 -1.14
C SER A 90 13.91 7.18 -2.61
N THR A 91 12.71 7.52 -3.09
CA THR A 91 12.47 8.08 -4.44
C THR A 91 12.06 9.55 -4.41
N SER A 92 12.11 10.21 -3.24
CA SER A 92 11.69 11.61 -3.06
C SER A 92 12.47 12.57 -3.97
N ALA A 93 13.76 12.32 -4.20
CA ALA A 93 14.57 13.13 -5.11
C ALA A 93 14.09 13.03 -6.58
N ASP A 94 13.57 11.87 -7.00
CA ASP A 94 13.05 11.70 -8.36
C ASP A 94 11.71 12.40 -8.52
N LEU A 95 10.83 12.29 -7.51
CA LEU A 95 9.56 12.99 -7.50
C LEU A 95 9.79 14.52 -7.51
N SER A 96 10.72 15.02 -6.69
CA SER A 96 11.11 16.42 -6.67
C SER A 96 11.61 16.89 -8.04
N ARG A 97 12.45 16.10 -8.69
CA ARG A 97 12.94 16.39 -10.05
C ARG A 97 11.83 16.37 -11.09
N ALA A 98 10.90 15.42 -11.01
CA ALA A 98 9.77 15.33 -11.92
C ALA A 98 8.85 16.55 -11.79
N LEU A 99 8.51 16.94 -10.57
CA LEU A 99 7.70 18.11 -10.25
C LEU A 99 8.34 19.44 -10.74
N ARG A 100 9.66 19.58 -10.61
CA ARG A 100 10.39 20.75 -11.11
C ARG A 100 10.43 20.82 -12.64
N ARG A 101 10.53 19.66 -13.32
CA ARG A 101 10.66 19.60 -14.79
C ARG A 101 9.33 19.68 -15.51
N ASN A 102 8.26 19.20 -14.90
CA ASN A 102 6.93 19.21 -15.49
C ASN A 102 6.00 20.13 -14.70
N PRO A 103 5.70 21.34 -15.22
CA PRO A 103 4.81 22.28 -14.55
C PRO A 103 3.36 21.79 -14.48
N HIS A 104 2.97 20.84 -15.31
CA HIS A 104 1.63 20.27 -15.36
C HIS A 104 1.47 19.01 -14.50
N LEU A 105 2.56 18.51 -13.92
CA LEU A 105 2.49 17.33 -13.06
C LEU A 105 1.80 17.68 -11.74
N ARG A 106 0.73 16.99 -11.47
CA ARG A 106 0.05 16.95 -10.17
C ARG A 106 0.26 15.57 -9.54
N VAL A 107 0.21 15.51 -8.23
CA VAL A 107 0.38 14.28 -7.46
C VAL A 107 -0.76 14.18 -6.44
N LEU A 108 -1.45 13.06 -6.44
CA LEU A 108 -2.39 12.67 -5.40
C LEU A 108 -1.82 11.48 -4.65
N ALA A 109 -1.54 11.65 -3.37
CA ALA A 109 -1.30 10.55 -2.44
C ALA A 109 -2.59 10.20 -1.72
N ALA A 110 -2.92 8.93 -1.64
CA ALA A 110 -4.05 8.42 -0.87
C ALA A 110 -3.54 7.45 0.18
N SER A 111 -3.94 7.63 1.44
CA SER A 111 -3.48 6.81 2.55
C SER A 111 -4.63 6.41 3.46
N GLY A 112 -4.64 5.15 3.85
CA GLY A 112 -5.54 4.65 4.89
C GLY A 112 -4.99 4.94 6.30
N ARG A 113 -5.85 5.40 7.20
CA ARG A 113 -5.47 5.73 8.59
C ARG A 113 -5.05 4.52 9.42
N TYR A 114 -5.49 3.32 9.00
CA TYR A 114 -5.20 2.06 9.69
C TYR A 114 -4.13 1.22 9.00
N ASP A 115 -3.48 1.78 7.98
CA ASP A 115 -2.35 1.14 7.30
C ASP A 115 -1.09 1.25 8.17
N LEU A 116 -0.62 0.11 8.66
CA LEU A 116 0.63 0.01 9.42
C LEU A 116 1.80 -0.48 8.55
N GLY A 117 1.55 -0.82 7.29
CA GLY A 117 2.58 -1.19 6.31
C GLY A 117 3.22 0.04 5.69
N THR A 118 2.40 1.01 5.29
CA THR A 118 2.80 2.32 4.76
C THR A 118 2.02 3.43 5.49
N PRO A 119 2.38 3.73 6.75
CA PRO A 119 1.62 4.67 7.58
C PRO A 119 1.51 6.04 6.92
N TYR A 120 0.31 6.63 6.98
CA TYR A 120 0.06 7.95 6.40
C TYR A 120 1.02 9.04 6.91
N SER A 121 1.44 8.94 8.19
CA SER A 121 2.41 9.88 8.78
C SER A 121 3.79 9.80 8.13
N ALA A 122 4.22 8.63 7.65
CA ALA A 122 5.45 8.47 6.90
C ALA A 122 5.32 9.10 5.50
N SER A 123 4.15 8.99 4.88
CA SER A 123 3.83 9.67 3.63
C SER A 123 3.81 11.20 3.81
N ASP A 124 3.15 11.71 4.87
CA ASP A 124 3.17 13.13 5.22
C ASP A 124 4.59 13.66 5.34
N TRP A 125 5.40 12.95 6.11
CA TRP A 125 6.80 13.35 6.32
C TRP A 125 7.59 13.34 5.00
N SER A 126 7.43 12.31 4.18
CA SER A 126 8.13 12.18 2.90
C SER A 126 7.73 13.27 1.91
N LEU A 127 6.44 13.60 1.84
CA LEU A 127 5.93 14.67 0.98
C LEU A 127 6.39 16.06 1.46
N ALA A 128 6.44 16.29 2.77
CA ALA A 128 6.93 17.54 3.35
C ALA A 128 8.44 17.74 3.15
N GLN A 129 9.20 16.68 2.89
CA GLN A 129 10.65 16.73 2.62
C GLN A 129 10.99 16.81 1.13
N LEU A 130 10.02 17.00 0.24
CA LEU A 130 10.31 17.18 -1.18
C LEU A 130 11.11 18.48 -1.41
N ASP A 131 12.24 18.35 -2.11
CA ASP A 131 13.10 19.46 -2.49
C ASP A 131 12.50 20.20 -3.71
N VAL A 132 11.46 20.98 -3.44
CA VAL A 132 10.77 21.82 -4.43
C VAL A 132 10.35 23.16 -3.80
N PRO A 133 10.17 24.22 -4.60
CA PRO A 133 9.62 25.48 -4.11
C PRO A 133 8.21 25.31 -3.53
N PRO A 134 7.80 26.15 -2.55
CA PRO A 134 6.49 26.05 -1.93
C PRO A 134 5.30 26.10 -2.90
N GLU A 135 5.40 26.88 -3.96
CA GLU A 135 4.39 26.97 -5.02
C GLU A 135 4.24 25.66 -5.81
N VAL A 136 5.31 24.85 -5.89
CA VAL A 136 5.28 23.54 -6.53
C VAL A 136 4.62 22.49 -5.63
N LEU A 137 4.81 22.61 -4.30
CA LEU A 137 4.16 21.73 -3.32
C LEU A 137 2.64 21.84 -3.37
N THR A 138 2.06 22.96 -3.80
CA THR A 138 0.61 23.10 -3.96
C THR A 138 -0.01 22.12 -4.96
N ARG A 139 0.82 21.49 -5.80
CA ARG A 139 0.41 20.47 -6.76
C ARG A 139 0.44 19.04 -6.20
N VAL A 140 0.83 18.90 -4.93
CA VAL A 140 0.88 17.62 -4.22
C VAL A 140 -0.22 17.62 -3.16
N GLU A 141 -1.18 16.76 -3.32
CA GLU A 141 -2.29 16.60 -2.39
C GLU A 141 -2.20 15.27 -1.67
N HIS A 142 -2.57 15.23 -0.39
CA HIS A 142 -2.62 14.00 0.39
C HIS A 142 -4.03 13.80 0.96
N HIS A 143 -4.71 12.77 0.51
CA HIS A 143 -6.05 12.39 0.97
C HIS A 143 -5.97 11.22 1.94
N TYR A 144 -6.84 11.26 2.96
CA TYR A 144 -6.89 10.26 4.02
C TYR A 144 -8.24 9.55 3.99
N ASP A 145 -8.19 8.22 4.04
CA ASP A 145 -9.37 7.37 4.08
C ASP A 145 -9.47 6.65 5.43
N ASP A 146 -10.69 6.36 5.86
CA ASP A 146 -10.97 5.53 7.05
C ASP A 146 -10.80 4.05 6.71
N ALA A 147 -9.64 3.72 6.18
CA ALA A 147 -9.29 2.47 5.56
C ALA A 147 -7.91 1.97 5.99
N GLY A 148 -7.59 0.73 5.65
CA GLY A 148 -6.24 0.20 5.65
C GLY A 148 -5.52 0.46 4.33
N HIS A 149 -4.49 -0.32 4.03
CA HIS A 149 -3.67 -0.25 2.83
C HIS A 149 -4.49 -0.41 1.53
N MET A 150 -5.46 -1.30 1.56
CA MET A 150 -6.35 -1.55 0.42
C MET A 150 -7.72 -0.96 0.70
N MET A 151 -7.86 0.34 0.47
CA MET A 151 -9.09 1.09 0.76
C MET A 151 -10.28 0.59 -0.06
N TYR A 152 -10.05 -0.02 -1.21
CA TYR A 152 -11.07 -0.63 -2.07
C TYR A 152 -11.67 -1.96 -1.53
N THR A 153 -11.21 -2.47 -0.39
CA THR A 153 -11.78 -3.68 0.25
C THR A 153 -13.10 -3.41 0.98
N ARG A 154 -13.40 -2.14 1.27
CA ARG A 154 -14.67 -1.72 1.86
C ARG A 154 -15.43 -0.85 0.89
N GLN A 155 -16.72 -1.15 0.69
CA GLN A 155 -17.55 -0.44 -0.28
C GLN A 155 -17.57 1.08 -0.06
N ALA A 156 -17.72 1.54 1.18
CA ALA A 156 -17.77 2.97 1.51
C ALA A 156 -16.45 3.70 1.20
N ASP A 157 -15.31 3.03 1.45
CA ASP A 157 -13.99 3.60 1.17
C ASP A 157 -13.70 3.59 -0.34
N LEU A 158 -14.12 2.54 -1.06
CA LEU A 158 -14.04 2.48 -2.52
C LEU A 158 -14.83 3.61 -3.18
N GLU A 159 -16.08 3.83 -2.75
CA GLU A 159 -16.92 4.92 -3.26
C GLU A 159 -16.35 6.30 -2.94
N LYS A 160 -15.73 6.47 -1.75
CA LYS A 160 -15.03 7.71 -1.42
C LYS A 160 -13.82 7.92 -2.32
N LEU A 161 -12.98 6.90 -2.48
CA LEU A 161 -11.79 6.96 -3.33
C LEU A 161 -12.15 7.31 -4.78
N GLU A 162 -13.22 6.71 -5.32
CA GLU A 162 -13.72 7.02 -6.66
C GLU A 162 -14.14 8.49 -6.78
N ARG A 163 -14.95 8.99 -5.84
CA ARG A 163 -15.40 10.40 -5.83
C ARG A 163 -14.22 11.37 -5.75
N ASP A 164 -13.31 11.12 -4.83
CA ASP A 164 -12.16 12.00 -4.59
C ASP A 164 -11.23 12.02 -5.82
N LEU A 165 -10.96 10.86 -6.40
CA LEU A 165 -10.14 10.75 -7.62
C LEU A 165 -10.83 11.42 -8.82
N ALA A 166 -12.12 11.21 -9.00
CA ALA A 166 -12.89 11.85 -10.07
C ALA A 166 -12.93 13.38 -9.92
N ALA A 167 -13.08 13.88 -8.70
CA ALA A 167 -13.04 15.32 -8.42
C ALA A 167 -11.65 15.90 -8.69
N TRP A 168 -10.61 15.22 -8.24
CA TRP A 168 -9.22 15.64 -8.45
C TRP A 168 -8.84 15.67 -9.94
N LEU A 169 -9.27 14.69 -10.73
CA LEU A 169 -9.04 14.66 -12.18
C LEU A 169 -9.77 15.79 -12.91
N LYS A 170 -10.99 16.16 -12.47
CA LYS A 170 -11.77 17.23 -13.08
C LYS A 170 -11.25 18.63 -12.73
N ALA A 171 -10.52 18.77 -11.64
CA ALA A 171 -9.89 20.02 -11.24
C ALA A 171 -8.54 20.30 -11.93
N ALA A 172 -8.19 19.49 -12.93
CA ALA A 172 -6.94 19.59 -13.69
C ALA A 172 -7.03 20.63 -14.82
#